data_736e8a5d832e72bdc8f7dd4a0007dbbc
#
_entry.id   736e8a5d832e72bdc8f7dd4a0007dbbc
#
_cell.length_a   1.000
_cell.length_b   1.000
_cell.length_c   1.000
_cell.angle_alpha   90.00
_cell.angle_beta   90.00
_cell.angle_gamma   90.00
#
_symmetry.space_group_name_H-M   'P 1'
#
loop_
_entity.id
_entity.type
_entity.pdbx_description
1 polymer ?
#
loop_
_entity_poly.entity_id
_entity_poly.type
_entity_poly.pdbx_seq_one_letter_code
_entity_poly.pdbx_strand_id
1 'polypeptide(L)'
;MAGSSWPVRLSHQAVTLRPLRRRDEAEWAAIRRRSGNWFRPWDSTRPPGAAEPGMTFGQLVSAFSGRARRGLMLPWAVDYTPPGGRPVFAGQVTVSGITHGSACWAQVGYWIDPRWAGRGIIPTAVAMAADYCFDTLDLHRIEIAIRPENTNSLAVVRKLGARYEGRRERYMHVDGAWRDHDVFVLEAEERPGAVMERLERRLHAPEQG
;
A
#
# COMPACT_ATOMS: atom_id res chain seq x y z
N MET A 1 -10.17 22.88 -5.39
CA MET A 1 -9.58 21.53 -5.61
C MET A 1 -8.10 21.62 -5.30
N ALA A 2 -7.66 21.09 -4.15
CA ALA A 2 -6.23 20.97 -3.86
C ALA A 2 -5.67 19.91 -4.80
N GLY A 3 -4.91 20.33 -5.81
CA GLY A 3 -4.25 19.43 -6.73
C GLY A 3 -3.20 18.63 -5.95
N SER A 4 -3.16 17.31 -6.13
CA SER A 4 -2.09 16.47 -5.63
C SER A 4 -0.73 17.11 -5.96
N SER A 5 0.04 17.48 -4.94
CA SER A 5 1.38 18.07 -5.12
C SER A 5 2.42 17.02 -5.48
N TRP A 6 2.06 16.03 -6.29
CA TRP A 6 3.01 15.00 -6.73
C TRP A 6 4.18 15.61 -7.53
N PRO A 7 5.42 15.29 -7.18
CA PRO A 7 5.90 14.18 -6.33
C PRO A 7 5.92 14.49 -4.83
N VAL A 8 5.45 13.52 -4.03
CA VAL A 8 5.37 13.61 -2.57
C VAL A 8 6.32 12.63 -1.91
N ARG A 9 7.02 13.09 -0.89
CA ARG A 9 7.85 12.29 0.00
C ARG A 9 7.35 12.41 1.44
N LEU A 10 7.17 11.27 2.11
CA LEU A 10 6.79 11.18 3.51
C LEU A 10 7.85 10.38 4.25
N SER A 11 8.14 10.72 5.50
CA SER A 11 9.13 9.99 6.31
C SER A 11 8.67 9.91 7.75
N HIS A 12 8.85 8.74 8.35
CA HIS A 12 8.63 8.51 9.76
C HIS A 12 9.66 7.50 10.27
N GLN A 13 10.48 7.90 11.25
CA GLN A 13 11.57 7.09 11.77
C GLN A 13 12.46 6.50 10.63
N ALA A 14 12.59 5.17 10.56
CA ALA A 14 13.41 4.47 9.58
C ALA A 14 12.70 4.23 8.22
N VAL A 15 11.43 4.64 8.06
CA VAL A 15 10.63 4.39 6.87
C VAL A 15 10.43 5.67 6.06
N THR A 16 10.64 5.58 4.75
CA THR A 16 10.38 6.69 3.83
C THR A 16 9.53 6.22 2.66
N LEU A 17 8.46 6.95 2.36
CA LEU A 17 7.71 6.87 1.11
C LEU A 17 8.24 7.90 0.14
N ARG A 18 8.61 7.48 -1.05
CA ARG A 18 9.03 8.37 -2.14
C ARG A 18 8.47 7.90 -3.47
N PRO A 19 8.39 8.78 -4.48
CA PRO A 19 8.00 8.34 -5.82
C PRO A 19 8.85 7.18 -6.32
N LEU A 20 8.20 6.19 -6.94
CA LEU A 20 8.89 5.11 -7.65
C LEU A 20 9.65 5.71 -8.84
N ARG A 21 10.89 5.26 -9.08
CA ARG A 21 11.81 5.79 -10.07
C ARG A 21 12.34 4.71 -11.00
N ARG A 22 12.68 5.03 -12.24
CA ARG A 22 13.28 4.07 -13.19
C ARG A 22 14.52 3.37 -12.63
N ARG A 23 15.35 4.05 -11.86
CA ARG A 23 16.55 3.47 -11.23
C ARG A 23 16.25 2.39 -10.17
N ASP A 24 15.01 2.26 -9.73
CA ASP A 24 14.58 1.22 -8.78
C ASP A 24 14.41 -0.15 -9.48
N GLU A 25 14.48 -0.21 -10.81
CA GLU A 25 14.23 -1.39 -11.63
C GLU A 25 15.05 -2.60 -11.23
N ALA A 26 16.35 -2.41 -11.05
CA ALA A 26 17.27 -3.49 -10.73
C ALA A 26 16.91 -4.18 -9.40
N GLU A 27 16.70 -3.39 -8.35
CA GLU A 27 16.34 -3.92 -7.03
C GLU A 27 14.92 -4.46 -7.02
N TRP A 28 13.96 -3.76 -7.62
CA TRP A 28 12.59 -4.22 -7.78
C TRP A 28 12.55 -5.60 -8.46
N ALA A 29 13.23 -5.75 -9.60
CA ALA A 29 13.28 -7.00 -10.34
C ALA A 29 14.01 -8.10 -9.56
N ALA A 30 15.10 -7.77 -8.85
CA ALA A 30 15.83 -8.72 -8.02
C ALA A 30 14.96 -9.26 -6.88
N ILE A 31 14.20 -8.40 -6.19
CA ILE A 31 13.26 -8.81 -5.15
C ILE A 31 12.19 -9.73 -5.73
N ARG A 32 11.58 -9.35 -6.84
CA ARG A 32 10.50 -10.12 -7.48
C ARG A 32 10.98 -11.51 -7.95
N ARG A 33 12.19 -11.61 -8.50
CA ARG A 33 12.78 -12.89 -8.94
C ARG A 33 13.09 -13.81 -7.76
N ARG A 34 13.80 -13.31 -6.71
CA ARG A 34 14.22 -14.17 -5.58
C ARG A 34 13.06 -14.59 -4.69
N SER A 35 11.98 -13.84 -4.70
CA SER A 35 10.85 -14.04 -3.78
C SER A 35 9.53 -14.36 -4.49
N GLY A 36 9.58 -14.93 -5.70
CA GLY A 36 8.39 -15.21 -6.51
C GLY A 36 7.31 -16.02 -5.77
N ASN A 37 7.70 -17.03 -5.01
CA ASN A 37 6.77 -17.85 -4.23
C ASN A 37 6.10 -17.08 -3.08
N TRP A 38 6.75 -16.03 -2.55
CA TRP A 38 6.18 -15.14 -1.56
C TRP A 38 5.08 -14.25 -2.14
N PHE A 39 5.25 -13.78 -3.37
CA PHE A 39 4.35 -12.83 -4.01
C PHE A 39 3.21 -13.49 -4.77
N ARG A 40 3.50 -14.60 -5.48
CA ARG A 40 2.56 -15.25 -6.41
C ARG A 40 1.15 -15.44 -5.84
N PRO A 41 0.93 -15.91 -4.60
CA PRO A 41 -0.42 -16.11 -4.08
C PRO A 41 -1.22 -14.81 -3.92
N TRP A 42 -0.56 -13.66 -3.96
CA TRP A 42 -1.15 -12.34 -3.69
C TRP A 42 -1.10 -11.40 -4.89
N ASP A 43 -0.38 -11.79 -5.95
CA ASP A 43 -0.24 -10.96 -7.13
C ASP A 43 -1.52 -10.94 -7.96
N SER A 44 -1.98 -9.72 -8.24
CA SER A 44 -3.06 -9.52 -9.19
C SER A 44 -2.63 -10.04 -10.55
N THR A 45 -3.49 -10.84 -11.16
CA THR A 45 -3.32 -11.38 -12.50
C THR A 45 -4.47 -10.90 -13.39
N ARG A 46 -4.29 -11.02 -14.70
CA ARG A 46 -5.36 -10.66 -15.64
C ARG A 46 -6.17 -11.90 -15.99
N PRO A 47 -7.51 -11.79 -16.08
CA PRO A 47 -8.32 -12.90 -16.57
C PRO A 47 -8.00 -13.19 -18.04
N PRO A 48 -8.26 -14.43 -18.51
CA PRO A 48 -8.14 -14.77 -19.93
C PRO A 48 -8.94 -13.79 -20.80
N GLY A 49 -8.35 -13.36 -21.92
CA GLY A 49 -8.97 -12.39 -22.84
C GLY A 49 -8.71 -10.91 -22.53
N ALA A 50 -8.19 -10.58 -21.34
CA ALA A 50 -7.78 -9.22 -20.98
C ALA A 50 -6.27 -8.96 -21.18
N ALA A 51 -5.65 -9.68 -22.11
CA ALA A 51 -4.21 -9.58 -22.36
C ALA A 51 -3.87 -8.25 -23.08
N GLU A 52 -3.13 -7.37 -22.38
CA GLU A 52 -2.38 -6.28 -22.99
C GLU A 52 -0.90 -6.65 -23.00
N PRO A 53 -0.09 -6.09 -23.94
CA PRO A 53 1.35 -6.28 -23.92
C PRO A 53 1.91 -5.92 -22.53
N GLY A 54 2.81 -6.74 -22.02
CA GLY A 54 3.49 -6.46 -20.76
C GLY A 54 4.22 -5.12 -20.81
N MET A 55 4.05 -4.27 -19.82
CA MET A 55 4.81 -3.03 -19.72
C MET A 55 6.22 -3.32 -19.21
N THR A 56 7.22 -2.64 -19.77
CA THR A 56 8.54 -2.53 -19.14
C THR A 56 8.41 -1.76 -17.82
N PHE A 57 9.37 -1.94 -16.91
CA PHE A 57 9.37 -1.19 -15.66
C PHE A 57 9.40 0.33 -15.89
N GLY A 58 10.17 0.79 -16.88
CA GLY A 58 10.21 2.21 -17.25
C GLY A 58 8.87 2.75 -17.74
N GLN A 59 8.10 1.95 -18.49
CA GLN A 59 6.73 2.31 -18.92
C GLN A 59 5.77 2.34 -17.73
N LEU A 60 5.87 1.36 -16.81
CA LEU A 60 5.09 1.32 -15.57
C LEU A 60 5.33 2.59 -14.74
N VAL A 61 6.58 2.96 -14.49
CA VAL A 61 6.93 4.18 -13.73
C VAL A 61 6.38 5.43 -14.41
N SER A 62 6.46 5.51 -15.74
CA SER A 62 5.93 6.65 -16.51
C SER A 62 4.40 6.74 -16.40
N ALA A 63 3.69 5.62 -16.56
CA ALA A 63 2.24 5.53 -16.43
C ALA A 63 1.79 5.91 -15.01
N PHE A 64 2.47 5.40 -13.99
CA PHE A 64 2.20 5.72 -12.59
C PHE A 64 2.40 7.19 -12.29
N SER A 65 3.52 7.77 -12.72
CA SER A 65 3.80 9.21 -12.54
C SER A 65 2.77 10.09 -13.26
N GLY A 66 2.34 9.70 -14.46
CA GLY A 66 1.30 10.40 -15.20
C GLY A 66 -0.05 10.39 -14.48
N ARG A 67 -0.45 9.24 -13.93
CA ARG A 67 -1.67 9.11 -13.13
C ARG A 67 -1.59 9.89 -11.82
N ALA A 68 -0.43 9.87 -11.17
CA ALA A 68 -0.20 10.58 -9.92
C ALA A 68 -0.31 12.10 -10.08
N ARG A 69 0.27 12.67 -11.15
CA ARG A 69 0.11 14.10 -11.46
C ARG A 69 -1.34 14.51 -11.71
N ARG A 70 -2.19 13.59 -12.15
CA ARG A 70 -3.62 13.82 -12.32
C ARG A 70 -4.43 13.56 -11.05
N GLY A 71 -3.78 13.24 -9.92
CA GLY A 71 -4.46 12.95 -8.66
C GLY A 71 -5.23 11.63 -8.62
N LEU A 72 -4.92 10.67 -9.53
CA LEU A 72 -5.65 9.41 -9.67
C LEU A 72 -5.02 8.24 -8.90
N MET A 73 -3.78 8.42 -8.44
CA MET A 73 -3.04 7.44 -7.64
C MET A 73 -1.81 8.06 -6.97
N LEU A 74 -1.26 7.34 -5.99
CA LEU A 74 0.00 7.69 -5.32
C LEU A 74 0.87 6.44 -5.23
N PRO A 75 1.81 6.24 -6.20
CA PRO A 75 2.66 5.05 -6.28
C PRO A 75 3.99 5.28 -5.56
N TRP A 76 4.05 4.99 -4.27
CA TRP A 76 5.27 5.14 -3.49
C TRP A 76 6.13 3.88 -3.46
N ALA A 77 7.43 4.06 -3.68
CA ALA A 77 8.45 3.15 -3.21
C ALA A 77 8.59 3.30 -1.69
N VAL A 78 8.78 2.19 -0.99
CA VAL A 78 9.06 2.16 0.44
C VAL A 78 10.56 1.93 0.62
N ASP A 79 11.26 2.93 1.14
CA ASP A 79 12.64 2.78 1.59
C ASP A 79 12.65 2.52 3.11
N TYR A 80 13.53 1.64 3.53
CA TYR A 80 13.81 1.34 4.94
C TYR A 80 15.28 1.58 5.24
N THR A 81 15.57 2.23 6.35
CA THR A 81 16.94 2.44 6.84
C THR A 81 17.17 1.53 8.04
N PRO A 82 17.85 0.38 7.87
CA PRO A 82 18.18 -0.49 9.00
C PRO A 82 19.17 0.21 9.95
N PRO A 83 19.19 -0.17 11.24
CA PRO A 83 20.14 0.39 12.21
C PRO A 83 21.58 0.31 11.71
N GLY A 84 22.28 1.45 11.72
CA GLY A 84 23.67 1.56 11.24
C GLY A 84 23.86 1.38 9.73
N GLY A 85 22.77 1.21 8.97
CA GLY A 85 22.81 0.96 7.53
C GLY A 85 22.44 2.16 6.67
N ARG A 86 22.40 1.93 5.35
CA ARG A 86 21.92 2.89 4.36
C ARG A 86 20.47 2.56 3.97
N PRO A 87 19.70 3.54 3.48
CA PRO A 87 18.36 3.28 2.95
C PRO A 87 18.39 2.23 1.85
N VAL A 88 17.49 1.25 1.94
CA VAL A 88 17.28 0.19 0.96
C VAL A 88 15.85 0.25 0.44
N PHE A 89 15.64 -0.11 -0.82
CA PHE A 89 14.31 -0.30 -1.37
C PHE A 89 13.71 -1.57 -0.75
N ALA A 90 12.68 -1.40 0.07
CA ALA A 90 12.08 -2.50 0.83
C ALA A 90 10.75 -2.99 0.26
N GLY A 91 10.04 -2.18 -0.51
CA GLY A 91 8.72 -2.54 -1.02
C GLY A 91 8.00 -1.38 -1.71
N GLN A 92 6.69 -1.48 -1.78
CA GLN A 92 5.86 -0.47 -2.42
C GLN A 92 4.51 -0.32 -1.69
N VAL A 93 4.02 0.91 -1.60
CA VAL A 93 2.63 1.24 -1.23
C VAL A 93 2.03 2.02 -2.39
N THR A 94 0.84 1.64 -2.79
CA THR A 94 0.11 2.32 -3.87
C THR A 94 -1.29 2.65 -3.39
N VAL A 95 -1.63 3.93 -3.36
CA VAL A 95 -3.01 4.40 -3.27
C VAL A 95 -3.54 4.50 -4.69
N SER A 96 -4.67 3.92 -4.97
CA SER A 96 -5.26 3.87 -6.31
C SER A 96 -6.78 4.05 -6.26
N GLY A 97 -7.40 4.31 -7.42
CA GLY A 97 -8.84 4.55 -7.47
C GLY A 97 -9.28 5.79 -6.70
N ILE A 98 -8.42 6.81 -6.62
CA ILE A 98 -8.75 8.06 -5.93
C ILE A 98 -9.95 8.68 -6.61
N THR A 99 -11.04 8.80 -5.88
CA THR A 99 -12.32 9.33 -6.32
C THR A 99 -12.74 10.44 -5.37
N HIS A 100 -13.08 11.60 -5.90
CA HIS A 100 -13.60 12.75 -5.16
C HIS A 100 -15.13 12.83 -5.29
N GLY A 101 -15.72 13.96 -4.87
CA GLY A 101 -17.16 14.18 -4.88
C GLY A 101 -17.83 13.50 -3.70
N SER A 102 -18.97 12.86 -3.92
CA SER A 102 -19.74 12.20 -2.85
C SER A 102 -19.10 10.92 -2.32
N ALA A 103 -18.13 10.35 -3.03
CA ALA A 103 -17.47 9.12 -2.61
C ALA A 103 -16.22 9.38 -1.75
N CYS A 104 -15.37 10.33 -2.10
CA CYS A 104 -14.13 10.74 -1.38
C CYS A 104 -13.32 9.56 -0.84
N TRP A 105 -12.98 8.59 -1.67
CA TRP A 105 -12.34 7.36 -1.24
C TRP A 105 -11.18 6.91 -2.15
N ALA A 106 -10.37 5.98 -1.65
CA ALA A 106 -9.33 5.31 -2.42
C ALA A 106 -9.07 3.90 -1.88
N GLN A 107 -8.33 3.10 -2.65
CA GLN A 107 -7.83 1.79 -2.23
C GLN A 107 -6.33 1.84 -1.99
N VAL A 108 -5.86 1.08 -1.00
CA VAL A 108 -4.42 0.91 -0.71
C VAL A 108 -4.02 -0.53 -0.94
N GLY A 109 -3.01 -0.71 -1.78
CA GLY A 109 -2.30 -1.97 -1.96
C GLY A 109 -0.83 -1.82 -1.59
N TYR A 110 -0.19 -2.90 -1.14
CA TYR A 110 1.21 -2.90 -0.75
C TYR A 110 1.87 -4.26 -0.90
N TRP A 111 3.20 -4.23 -0.96
CA TRP A 111 4.03 -5.42 -0.85
C TRP A 111 5.38 -5.05 -0.20
N ILE A 112 6.06 -6.06 0.36
CA ILE A 112 7.36 -5.91 0.99
C ILE A 112 8.28 -7.06 0.61
N ASP A 113 9.56 -6.77 0.48
CA ASP A 113 10.61 -7.78 0.43
C ASP A 113 10.56 -8.63 1.72
N PRO A 114 10.43 -9.96 1.62
CA PRO A 114 10.33 -10.83 2.79
C PRO A 114 11.50 -10.68 3.78
N ARG A 115 12.67 -10.25 3.34
CA ARG A 115 13.82 -9.96 4.22
C ARG A 115 13.53 -8.87 5.25
N TRP A 116 12.58 -8.00 4.97
CA TRP A 116 12.20 -6.87 5.80
C TRP A 116 10.80 -7.01 6.42
N ALA A 117 10.10 -8.12 6.14
CA ALA A 117 8.79 -8.40 6.73
C ALA A 117 8.84 -8.53 8.26
N GLY A 118 7.73 -8.27 8.94
CA GLY A 118 7.62 -8.39 10.39
C GLY A 118 8.20 -7.22 11.21
N ARG A 119 8.85 -6.24 10.58
CA ARG A 119 9.53 -5.10 11.24
C ARG A 119 8.67 -3.84 11.40
N GLY A 120 7.38 -3.91 11.20
CA GLY A 120 6.49 -2.74 11.28
C GLY A 120 6.54 -1.78 10.08
N ILE A 121 7.36 -2.07 9.06
CA ILE A 121 7.58 -1.16 7.91
C ILE A 121 6.29 -0.88 7.15
N ILE A 122 5.52 -1.93 6.79
CA ILE A 122 4.28 -1.75 6.02
C ILE A 122 3.19 -1.06 6.85
N PRO A 123 2.89 -1.41 8.11
CA PRO A 123 1.97 -0.64 8.92
C PRO A 123 2.33 0.85 8.98
N THR A 124 3.60 1.20 9.21
CA THR A 124 4.09 2.59 9.21
C THR A 124 3.88 3.26 7.84
N ALA A 125 4.24 2.59 6.75
CA ALA A 125 4.09 3.10 5.39
C ALA A 125 2.61 3.36 5.03
N VAL A 126 1.71 2.43 5.38
CA VAL A 126 0.27 2.59 5.13
C VAL A 126 -0.34 3.68 6.02
N ALA A 127 0.09 3.80 7.28
CA ALA A 127 -0.36 4.87 8.16
C ALA A 127 0.00 6.25 7.61
N MET A 128 1.27 6.47 7.19
CA MET A 128 1.69 7.71 6.52
C MET A 128 0.87 8.00 5.26
N ALA A 129 0.60 6.98 4.44
CA ALA A 129 -0.17 7.13 3.21
C ALA A 129 -1.63 7.51 3.51
N ALA A 130 -2.24 6.89 4.53
CA ALA A 130 -3.61 7.16 4.95
C ALA A 130 -3.74 8.59 5.53
N ASP A 131 -2.83 8.99 6.41
CA ASP A 131 -2.83 10.37 6.94
C ASP A 131 -2.69 11.40 5.84
N TYR A 132 -1.78 11.19 4.87
CA TYR A 132 -1.68 12.07 3.71
C TYR A 132 -2.99 12.14 2.90
N CYS A 133 -3.66 11.00 2.70
CA CYS A 133 -4.93 10.96 1.97
C CYS A 133 -6.04 11.73 2.71
N PHE A 134 -6.11 11.61 4.03
CA PHE A 134 -7.10 12.29 4.83
C PHE A 134 -6.81 13.78 4.99
N ASP A 135 -5.57 14.15 5.34
CA ASP A 135 -5.22 15.51 5.73
C ASP A 135 -4.88 16.41 4.54
N THR A 136 -4.42 15.85 3.41
CA THR A 136 -3.98 16.62 2.25
C THR A 136 -4.91 16.49 1.05
N LEU A 137 -5.51 15.32 0.85
CA LEU A 137 -6.42 15.07 -0.29
C LEU A 137 -7.89 15.14 0.11
N ASP A 138 -8.20 15.40 1.38
CA ASP A 138 -9.55 15.47 1.94
C ASP A 138 -10.39 14.21 1.60
N LEU A 139 -9.74 13.02 1.59
CA LEU A 139 -10.46 11.78 1.41
C LEU A 139 -11.15 11.41 2.72
N HIS A 140 -12.35 10.84 2.60
CA HIS A 140 -13.13 10.34 3.72
C HIS A 140 -12.73 8.91 4.10
N ARG A 141 -12.35 8.08 3.08
CA ARG A 141 -12.25 6.64 3.25
C ARG A 141 -11.08 6.01 2.49
N ILE A 142 -10.38 5.08 3.16
CA ILE A 142 -9.36 4.21 2.57
C ILE A 142 -9.78 2.75 2.74
N GLU A 143 -9.90 2.02 1.63
CA GLU A 143 -10.16 0.58 1.62
C GLU A 143 -8.87 -0.23 1.44
N ILE A 144 -8.80 -1.35 2.14
CA ILE A 144 -7.74 -2.36 2.01
C ILE A 144 -8.42 -3.71 1.81
N ALA A 145 -8.31 -4.27 0.61
CA ALA A 145 -8.89 -5.57 0.27
C ALA A 145 -7.82 -6.66 0.39
N ILE A 146 -8.07 -7.67 1.19
CA ILE A 146 -7.09 -8.71 1.56
C ILE A 146 -7.72 -10.09 1.34
N ARG A 147 -7.02 -10.99 0.66
CA ARG A 147 -7.43 -12.39 0.62
C ARG A 147 -7.47 -12.97 2.04
N PRO A 148 -8.51 -13.73 2.41
CA PRO A 148 -8.67 -14.27 3.78
C PRO A 148 -7.47 -15.11 4.26
N GLU A 149 -6.74 -15.72 3.32
CA GLU A 149 -5.58 -16.56 3.64
C GLU A 149 -4.29 -15.75 3.88
N ASN A 150 -4.28 -14.45 3.58
CA ASN A 150 -3.10 -13.59 3.72
C ASN A 150 -2.93 -13.10 5.17
N THR A 151 -2.50 -13.99 6.05
CA THR A 151 -2.33 -13.71 7.48
C THR A 151 -1.38 -12.55 7.75
N ASN A 152 -0.36 -12.35 6.91
CA ASN A 152 0.59 -11.23 7.04
C ASN A 152 -0.11 -9.89 6.80
N SER A 153 -0.90 -9.77 5.74
CA SER A 153 -1.66 -8.54 5.46
C SER A 153 -2.79 -8.32 6.47
N LEU A 154 -3.43 -9.38 6.97
CA LEU A 154 -4.40 -9.29 8.07
C LEU A 154 -3.76 -8.74 9.35
N ALA A 155 -2.51 -9.10 9.65
CA ALA A 155 -1.77 -8.52 10.77
C ALA A 155 -1.48 -7.02 10.59
N VAL A 156 -1.27 -6.56 9.36
CA VAL A 156 -1.11 -5.12 9.06
C VAL A 156 -2.37 -4.34 9.41
N VAL A 157 -3.53 -4.74 8.91
CA VAL A 157 -4.79 -4.01 9.14
C VAL A 157 -5.23 -4.03 10.61
N ARG A 158 -4.94 -5.12 11.35
CA ARG A 158 -5.15 -5.17 12.80
C ARG A 158 -4.29 -4.13 13.53
N LYS A 159 -2.99 -4.00 13.18
CA LYS A 159 -2.10 -2.99 13.76
C LYS A 159 -2.57 -1.57 13.48
N LEU A 160 -3.08 -1.31 12.28
CA LEU A 160 -3.65 -0.01 11.89
C LEU A 160 -4.98 0.28 12.58
N GLY A 161 -5.65 -0.74 13.11
CA GLY A 161 -6.99 -0.63 13.67
C GLY A 161 -8.04 -0.38 12.61
N ALA A 162 -7.81 -0.91 11.41
CA ALA A 162 -8.81 -0.84 10.36
C ALA A 162 -10.02 -1.72 10.69
N ARG A 163 -11.22 -1.19 10.44
CA ARG A 163 -12.48 -1.87 10.70
C ARG A 163 -12.78 -2.88 9.58
N TYR A 164 -13.16 -4.09 9.94
CA TYR A 164 -13.68 -5.08 8.98
C TYR A 164 -15.08 -4.67 8.53
N GLU A 165 -15.33 -4.71 7.22
CA GLU A 165 -16.61 -4.30 6.67
C GLU A 165 -17.37 -5.42 5.97
N GLY A 166 -16.68 -6.49 5.61
CA GLY A 166 -17.32 -7.63 4.98
C GLY A 166 -16.46 -8.30 3.94
N ARG A 167 -16.98 -9.39 3.38
CA ARG A 167 -16.34 -10.15 2.29
C ARG A 167 -16.96 -9.81 0.95
N ARG A 168 -16.10 -9.58 -0.05
CA ARG A 168 -16.49 -9.50 -1.46
C ARG A 168 -16.07 -10.80 -2.15
N GLU A 169 -17.03 -11.60 -2.56
CA GLU A 169 -16.79 -12.87 -3.25
C GLU A 169 -16.29 -12.62 -4.67
N ARG A 170 -15.32 -13.43 -5.10
CA ARG A 170 -14.71 -13.38 -6.44
C ARG A 170 -14.37 -11.95 -6.90
N TYR A 171 -13.83 -11.17 -6.00
CA TYR A 171 -13.66 -9.72 -6.15
C TYR A 171 -12.52 -9.32 -7.08
N MET A 172 -11.36 -9.98 -6.95
CA MET A 172 -10.19 -9.68 -7.78
C MET A 172 -9.60 -10.95 -8.38
N HIS A 173 -9.04 -10.82 -9.59
CA HIS A 173 -8.31 -11.91 -10.23
C HIS A 173 -6.88 -11.95 -9.69
N VAL A 174 -6.55 -12.98 -8.91
CA VAL A 174 -5.29 -13.15 -8.19
C VAL A 174 -4.79 -14.59 -8.36
N ASP A 175 -3.51 -14.77 -8.66
CA ASP A 175 -2.90 -16.10 -8.87
C ASP A 175 -3.75 -16.97 -9.81
N GLY A 176 -4.13 -16.42 -10.95
CA GLY A 176 -4.83 -17.10 -12.03
C GLY A 176 -6.33 -17.39 -11.81
N ALA A 177 -6.96 -16.87 -10.76
CA ALA A 177 -8.38 -17.07 -10.50
C ALA A 177 -9.06 -15.88 -9.81
N TRP A 178 -10.39 -15.79 -9.93
CA TRP A 178 -11.19 -14.86 -9.14
C TRP A 178 -11.22 -15.30 -7.69
N ARG A 179 -10.79 -14.41 -6.78
CA ARG A 179 -10.60 -14.69 -5.35
C ARG A 179 -11.44 -13.77 -4.48
N ASP A 180 -11.90 -14.32 -3.37
CA ASP A 180 -12.58 -13.56 -2.32
C ASP A 180 -11.61 -12.64 -1.61
N HIS A 181 -12.10 -11.49 -1.16
CA HIS A 181 -11.35 -10.53 -0.37
C HIS A 181 -12.18 -10.04 0.80
N ASP A 182 -11.60 -10.05 1.96
CA ASP A 182 -12.08 -9.34 3.13
C ASP A 182 -11.71 -7.86 2.99
N VAL A 183 -12.68 -6.98 3.18
CA VAL A 183 -12.50 -5.53 3.06
C VAL A 183 -12.37 -4.92 4.43
N PHE A 184 -11.30 -4.15 4.60
CA PHE A 184 -11.01 -3.37 5.80
C PHE A 184 -10.97 -1.89 5.45
N VAL A 185 -11.40 -1.04 6.37
CA VAL A 185 -11.51 0.40 6.13
C VAL A 185 -10.86 1.21 7.22
N LEU A 186 -10.31 2.35 6.82
CA LEU A 186 -9.92 3.45 7.67
C LEU A 186 -10.77 4.65 7.23
N GLU A 187 -11.45 5.29 8.16
CA GLU A 187 -12.28 6.47 7.90
C GLU A 187 -11.76 7.67 8.67
N ALA A 188 -11.84 8.84 8.05
CA ALA A 188 -11.29 10.07 8.60
C ALA A 188 -11.95 10.44 9.94
N GLU A 189 -13.26 10.21 10.06
CA GLU A 189 -14.07 10.55 11.24
C GLU A 189 -13.89 9.56 12.40
N GLU A 190 -13.57 8.30 12.11
CA GLU A 190 -13.38 7.26 13.13
C GLU A 190 -12.01 7.36 13.82
N ARG A 191 -11.17 8.32 13.45
CA ARG A 191 -9.84 8.45 14.01
C ARG A 191 -9.77 9.50 15.13
N PRO A 192 -9.52 9.10 16.37
CA PRO A 192 -9.05 10.04 17.39
C PRO A 192 -7.55 10.32 17.15
N GLY A 193 -7.23 11.37 16.39
CA GLY A 193 -5.87 11.68 15.94
C GLY A 193 -5.46 10.94 14.66
N ALA A 194 -4.23 11.14 14.20
CA ALA A 194 -3.68 10.54 12.99
C ALA A 194 -3.63 9.01 13.06
N VAL A 195 -3.66 8.33 11.90
CA VAL A 195 -3.53 6.86 11.84
C VAL A 195 -2.16 6.43 12.39
N MET A 196 -1.11 7.25 12.13
CA MET A 196 0.22 7.03 12.68
C MET A 196 0.23 7.04 14.21
N GLU A 197 -0.41 8.01 14.85
CA GLU A 197 -0.51 8.08 16.31
C GLU A 197 -1.23 6.86 16.90
N ARG A 198 -2.28 6.38 16.24
CA ARG A 198 -2.98 5.15 16.66
C ARG A 198 -2.08 3.93 16.54
N LEU A 199 -1.32 3.84 15.46
CA LEU A 199 -0.35 2.76 15.26
C LEU A 199 0.69 2.76 16.38
N GLU A 200 1.27 3.91 16.70
CA GLU A 200 2.27 4.04 17.76
C GLU A 200 1.71 3.64 19.13
N ARG A 201 0.51 4.12 19.48
CA ARG A 201 -0.15 3.72 20.72
C ARG A 201 -0.35 2.21 20.82
N ARG A 202 -0.74 1.55 19.72
CA ARG A 202 -0.93 0.08 19.69
C ARG A 202 0.37 -0.70 19.78
N LEU A 203 1.46 -0.17 19.20
CA LEU A 203 2.78 -0.81 19.27
C LEU A 203 3.41 -0.70 20.67
N HIS A 204 3.03 0.32 21.45
CA HIS A 204 3.54 0.57 22.81
C HIS A 204 2.57 0.10 23.92
N ALA A 205 1.35 -0.32 23.57
CA ALA A 205 0.43 -0.90 24.53
C ALA A 205 0.97 -2.25 25.01
N PRO A 206 1.03 -2.52 26.34
CA PRO A 206 1.39 -3.84 26.83
C PRO A 206 0.37 -4.86 26.32
N GLU A 207 0.86 -6.00 25.83
CA GLU A 207 0.00 -7.11 25.45
C GLU A 207 -0.85 -7.48 26.69
N GLN A 208 -2.15 -7.18 26.63
CA GLN A 208 -3.09 -7.69 27.62
C GLN A 208 -3.24 -9.18 27.31
N GLY A 209 -2.64 -10.00 28.18
CA GLY A 209 -2.68 -11.46 28.15
C GLY A 209 -4.07 -12.05 28.33
#